data_16e7652cbd53dee2aacf538000aa0d8d
#
_entry.id   16e7652cbd53dee2aacf538000aa0d8d
#
_cell.length_a   1.000
_cell.length_b   1.000
_cell.length_c   1.000
_cell.angle_alpha   90.00
_cell.angle_beta   90.00
_cell.angle_gamma   90.00
#
_symmetry.space_group_name_H-M   'P 1'
#
loop_
_entity.id
_entity.type
_entity.pdbx_description
1 polymer ?
#
loop_
_entity_poly.entity_id
_entity_poly.type
_entity_poly.pdbx_seq_one_letter_code
_entity_poly.pdbx_strand_id
1 'polypeptide(L)'
;MPHLKRAREVFDIELAAVKAVRSHLTKSFDQAVGLIVAALAKRQKLVVLGVGKSGNIGRKIAATFTSTGSPAVLLDTVDAMHGDLGILNDGDILLALSYSGETDELINLLPA
;
A
#
# COMPACT_ATOMS: atom_id res chain seq x y z
N MET A 1 -20.14 31.52 -7.05
CA MET A 1 -19.42 31.26 -5.81
C MET A 1 -18.01 30.74 -6.11
N PRO A 2 -16.99 31.49 -5.74
CA PRO A 2 -15.61 31.07 -6.04
C PRO A 2 -15.24 29.74 -5.40
N HIS A 3 -15.77 29.45 -4.23
CA HIS A 3 -15.47 28.18 -3.53
C HIS A 3 -16.09 26.98 -4.25
N LEU A 4 -17.32 27.09 -4.72
CA LEU A 4 -17.97 26.01 -5.47
C LEU A 4 -17.24 25.74 -6.79
N LYS A 5 -16.87 26.80 -7.50
CA LYS A 5 -16.09 26.68 -8.73
C LYS A 5 -14.78 25.97 -8.47
N ARG A 6 -14.05 26.38 -7.42
CA ARG A 6 -12.78 25.75 -7.05
C ARG A 6 -12.94 24.29 -6.67
N ALA A 7 -13.99 23.96 -5.92
CA ALA A 7 -14.28 22.57 -5.57
C ALA A 7 -14.46 21.70 -6.82
N ARG A 8 -15.23 22.19 -7.81
CA ARG A 8 -15.42 21.47 -9.07
C ARG A 8 -14.11 21.30 -9.84
N GLU A 9 -13.27 22.32 -9.87
CA GLU A 9 -11.95 22.24 -10.51
C GLU A 9 -11.08 21.15 -9.86
N VAL A 10 -11.11 21.04 -8.54
CA VAL A 10 -10.38 19.98 -7.82
C VAL A 10 -10.89 18.59 -8.24
N PHE A 11 -12.20 18.40 -8.30
CA PHE A 11 -12.78 17.14 -8.79
C PHE A 11 -12.31 16.81 -10.21
N ASP A 12 -12.29 17.81 -11.09
CA ASP A 12 -11.83 17.62 -12.48
C ASP A 12 -10.36 17.17 -12.53
N ILE A 13 -9.51 17.79 -11.71
CA ILE A 13 -8.10 17.42 -11.60
C ILE A 13 -7.97 15.98 -11.11
N GLU A 14 -8.70 15.61 -10.07
CA GLU A 14 -8.66 14.27 -9.50
C GLU A 14 -9.22 13.21 -10.45
N LEU A 15 -10.31 13.51 -11.14
CA LEU A 15 -10.87 12.62 -12.16
C LEU A 15 -9.86 12.34 -13.29
N ALA A 16 -9.16 13.37 -13.75
CA ALA A 16 -8.11 13.21 -14.76
C ALA A 16 -6.97 12.35 -14.24
N ALA A 17 -6.56 12.53 -12.99
CA ALA A 17 -5.51 11.74 -12.36
C ALA A 17 -5.90 10.26 -12.22
N VAL A 18 -7.12 9.97 -11.78
CA VAL A 18 -7.62 8.59 -11.69
C VAL A 18 -7.67 7.92 -13.05
N LYS A 19 -8.13 8.66 -14.08
CA LYS A 19 -8.15 8.16 -15.45
C LYS A 19 -6.74 7.84 -15.95
N ALA A 20 -5.76 8.68 -15.64
CA ALA A 20 -4.36 8.45 -15.99
C ALA A 20 -3.81 7.18 -15.32
N VAL A 21 -4.09 7.00 -14.03
CA VAL A 21 -3.70 5.78 -13.31
C VAL A 21 -4.28 4.53 -13.97
N ARG A 22 -5.58 4.57 -14.32
CA ARG A 22 -6.22 3.46 -15.04
C ARG A 22 -5.48 3.09 -16.32
N SER A 23 -5.03 4.08 -17.07
CA SER A 23 -4.31 3.84 -18.34
C SER A 23 -2.92 3.23 -18.13
N HIS A 24 -2.35 3.37 -16.94
CA HIS A 24 -1.03 2.81 -16.60
C HIS A 24 -1.09 1.41 -15.99
N LEU A 25 -2.29 0.88 -15.72
CA LEU A 25 -2.42 -0.48 -15.22
C LEU A 25 -1.98 -1.48 -16.30
N THR A 26 -1.17 -2.44 -15.91
CA THR A 26 -0.59 -3.45 -16.80
C THR A 26 -0.77 -4.85 -16.20
N LYS A 27 -0.20 -5.85 -16.87
CA LYS A 27 -0.19 -7.22 -16.37
C LYS A 27 0.46 -7.37 -14.99
N SER A 28 1.29 -6.43 -14.60
CA SER A 28 1.89 -6.44 -13.25
C SER A 28 0.82 -6.35 -12.15
N PHE A 29 -0.30 -5.70 -12.41
CA PHE A 29 -1.42 -5.70 -11.48
C PHE A 29 -2.00 -7.10 -11.29
N ASP A 30 -2.25 -7.84 -12.38
CA ASP A 30 -2.72 -9.22 -12.30
C ASP A 30 -1.72 -10.12 -11.57
N GLN A 31 -0.43 -9.94 -11.83
CA GLN A 31 0.64 -10.68 -11.15
C GLN A 31 0.63 -10.41 -9.64
N ALA A 32 0.50 -9.14 -9.24
CA ALA A 32 0.44 -8.75 -7.83
C ALA A 32 -0.77 -9.38 -7.14
N VAL A 33 -1.95 -9.29 -7.75
CA VAL A 33 -3.16 -9.90 -7.22
C VAL A 33 -3.00 -11.42 -7.11
N GLY A 34 -2.42 -12.06 -8.12
CA GLY A 34 -2.16 -13.50 -8.10
C GLY A 34 -1.27 -13.93 -6.95
N LEU A 35 -0.20 -13.18 -6.67
CA LEU A 35 0.70 -13.44 -5.55
C LEU A 35 -0.03 -13.32 -4.20
N ILE A 36 -0.84 -12.29 -4.04
CA ILE A 36 -1.61 -12.07 -2.80
C ILE A 36 -2.61 -13.21 -2.60
N VAL A 37 -3.38 -13.55 -3.62
CA VAL A 37 -4.38 -14.62 -3.55
C VAL A 37 -3.72 -15.96 -3.19
N ALA A 38 -2.60 -16.28 -3.83
CA ALA A 38 -1.88 -17.52 -3.56
C ALA A 38 -1.34 -17.57 -2.12
N ALA A 39 -0.82 -16.46 -1.61
CA ALA A 39 -0.32 -16.38 -0.24
C ALA A 39 -1.45 -16.54 0.78
N LEU A 40 -2.57 -15.85 0.56
CA LEU A 40 -3.73 -15.93 1.46
C LEU A 40 -4.34 -17.34 1.47
N ALA A 41 -4.33 -18.05 0.35
CA ALA A 41 -4.80 -19.44 0.28
C ALA A 41 -3.93 -20.38 1.13
N LYS A 42 -2.66 -20.03 1.34
CA LYS A 42 -1.72 -20.78 2.19
C LYS A 42 -1.68 -20.26 3.63
N ARG A 43 -2.66 -19.47 4.03
CA ARG A 43 -2.77 -18.84 5.36
C ARG A 43 -1.60 -17.91 5.71
N GLN A 44 -0.97 -17.33 4.70
CA GLN A 44 -0.02 -16.26 4.88
C GLN A 44 -0.77 -14.93 5.03
N LYS A 45 -0.05 -13.88 5.40
CA LYS A 45 -0.66 -12.55 5.55
C LYS A 45 -0.06 -11.53 4.61
N LEU A 46 -0.78 -10.42 4.47
CA LEU A 46 -0.30 -9.24 3.78
C LEU A 46 0.28 -8.29 4.83
N VAL A 47 1.50 -7.86 4.63
CA VAL A 47 2.16 -6.86 5.49
C VAL A 47 2.28 -5.57 4.68
N VAL A 48 1.63 -4.52 5.14
CA VAL A 48 1.65 -3.22 4.47
C VAL A 48 2.68 -2.33 5.16
N LEU A 49 3.54 -1.72 4.37
CA LEU A 49 4.65 -0.89 4.83
C LEU A 49 4.55 0.49 4.21
N GLY A 50 4.70 1.54 5.01
CA GLY A 50 4.70 2.92 4.52
C GLY A 50 5.17 3.89 5.57
N VAL A 51 5.57 5.08 5.14
CA VAL A 51 6.07 6.18 5.98
C VAL A 51 5.15 7.38 5.83
N GLY A 52 4.86 8.08 6.94
CA GLY A 52 4.09 9.30 6.94
C GLY A 52 2.69 9.12 6.34
N LYS A 53 2.37 9.91 5.32
CA LYS A 53 1.07 9.84 4.64
C LYS A 53 0.86 8.50 3.94
N SER A 54 1.90 7.91 3.37
CA SER A 54 1.84 6.56 2.80
C SER A 54 1.50 5.52 3.86
N GLY A 55 2.02 5.66 5.07
CA GLY A 55 1.68 4.83 6.22
C GLY A 55 0.21 4.93 6.60
N ASN A 56 -0.38 6.12 6.55
CA ASN A 56 -1.80 6.33 6.82
C ASN A 56 -2.68 5.66 5.77
N ILE A 57 -2.31 5.75 4.51
CA ILE A 57 -2.99 5.04 3.42
C ILE A 57 -2.85 3.53 3.61
N GLY A 58 -1.66 3.06 3.97
CA GLY A 58 -1.39 1.66 4.25
C GLY A 58 -2.24 1.12 5.40
N ARG A 59 -2.43 1.92 6.45
CA ARG A 59 -3.31 1.56 7.57
C ARG A 59 -4.74 1.33 7.11
N LYS A 60 -5.25 2.20 6.24
CA LYS A 60 -6.59 2.06 5.67
C LYS A 60 -6.70 0.81 4.80
N ILE A 61 -5.69 0.56 3.98
CA ILE A 61 -5.63 -0.64 3.13
C ILE A 61 -5.64 -1.90 3.98
N ALA A 62 -4.78 -1.98 5.00
CA ALA A 62 -4.71 -3.13 5.91
C ALA A 62 -6.05 -3.37 6.62
N ALA A 63 -6.68 -2.29 7.10
CA ALA A 63 -7.99 -2.37 7.75
C ALA A 63 -9.07 -2.89 6.80
N THR A 64 -9.07 -2.45 5.55
CA THR A 64 -10.03 -2.90 4.54
C THR A 64 -9.84 -4.39 4.21
N PHE A 65 -8.60 -4.84 4.02
CA PHE A 65 -8.33 -6.27 3.82
C PHE A 65 -8.81 -7.09 5.01
N THR A 66 -8.45 -6.69 6.22
CA THR A 66 -8.84 -7.40 7.44
C THR A 66 -10.37 -7.49 7.58
N SER A 67 -11.08 -6.39 7.33
CA SER A 67 -12.54 -6.35 7.44
C SER A 67 -13.25 -7.20 6.38
N THR A 68 -12.58 -7.50 5.28
CA THR A 68 -13.12 -8.36 4.21
C THR A 68 -12.61 -9.81 4.27
N GLY A 69 -11.95 -10.17 5.35
CA GLY A 69 -11.54 -11.55 5.62
C GLY A 69 -10.13 -11.91 5.19
N SER A 70 -9.34 -10.95 4.73
CA SER A 70 -7.94 -11.17 4.33
C SER A 70 -7.00 -10.67 5.42
N PRO A 71 -6.19 -11.55 6.06
CA PRO A 71 -5.27 -11.11 7.12
C PRO A 71 -4.24 -10.10 6.59
N ALA A 72 -4.28 -8.90 7.13
CA ALA A 72 -3.36 -7.84 6.78
C ALA A 72 -3.00 -7.00 8.00
N VAL A 73 -1.74 -6.61 8.11
CA VAL A 73 -1.24 -5.76 9.18
C VAL A 73 -0.42 -4.63 8.60
N LEU A 74 -0.43 -3.49 9.28
CA LEU A 74 0.47 -2.38 8.97
C LEU A 74 1.74 -2.54 9.79
N LEU A 75 2.88 -2.43 9.13
CA LEU A 75 4.19 -2.36 9.77
C LEU A 75 4.73 -0.95 9.55
N ASP A 76 4.96 -0.23 10.64
CA ASP A 76 5.61 1.08 10.58
C ASP A 76 7.10 0.87 10.29
N THR A 77 7.66 1.65 9.35
CA THR A 77 9.07 1.50 8.98
C THR A 77 10.02 1.80 10.12
N VAL A 78 9.69 2.74 11.00
CA VAL A 78 10.49 3.04 12.19
C VAL A 78 10.46 1.85 13.15
N ASP A 79 9.28 1.31 13.45
CA ASP A 79 9.14 0.13 14.31
C ASP A 79 9.83 -1.09 13.71
N ALA A 80 9.76 -1.26 12.38
CA ALA A 80 10.45 -2.32 11.67
C ALA A 80 11.98 -2.25 11.86
N MET A 81 12.55 -1.05 11.82
CA MET A 81 13.97 -0.83 12.08
C MET A 81 14.35 -1.15 13.53
N HIS A 82 13.40 -1.12 14.46
CA HIS A 82 13.58 -1.40 15.87
C HIS A 82 13.18 -2.82 16.28
N GLY A 83 13.02 -3.73 15.30
CA GLY A 83 12.81 -5.15 15.60
C GLY A 83 11.46 -5.72 15.20
N ASP A 84 10.48 -4.89 14.77
CA ASP A 84 9.14 -5.38 14.41
C ASP A 84 9.14 -6.20 13.11
N LEU A 85 10.27 -6.29 12.40
CA LEU A 85 10.44 -7.20 11.26
C LEU A 85 10.19 -8.67 11.64
N GLY A 86 10.27 -9.01 12.92
CA GLY A 86 9.93 -10.35 13.42
C GLY A 86 8.48 -10.77 13.18
N ILE A 87 7.59 -9.82 12.83
CA ILE A 87 6.20 -10.13 12.44
C ILE A 87 6.13 -10.85 11.08
N LEU A 88 7.16 -10.71 10.24
CA LEU A 88 7.21 -11.32 8.92
C LEU A 88 7.50 -12.82 9.02
N ASN A 89 6.74 -13.61 8.29
CA ASN A 89 6.96 -15.04 8.14
C ASN A 89 7.27 -15.36 6.67
N ASP A 90 7.93 -16.48 6.44
CA ASP A 90 8.18 -16.96 5.08
C ASP A 90 6.86 -17.14 4.34
N GLY A 91 6.78 -16.62 3.13
CA GLY A 91 5.59 -16.69 2.31
C GLY A 91 4.63 -15.50 2.46
N ASP A 92 4.84 -14.63 3.44
CA ASP A 92 4.06 -13.40 3.56
C ASP A 92 4.33 -12.47 2.38
N ILE A 93 3.34 -11.67 2.03
CA ILE A 93 3.46 -10.65 0.98
C ILE A 93 3.71 -9.30 1.63
N LEU A 94 4.75 -8.63 1.20
CA LEU A 94 5.05 -7.26 1.61
C LEU A 94 4.55 -6.28 0.56
N LEU A 95 3.63 -5.41 0.95
CA LEU A 95 3.15 -4.31 0.13
C LEU A 95 3.76 -3.02 0.64
N ALA A 96 4.76 -2.52 -0.06
CA ALA A 96 5.46 -1.29 0.30
C ALA A 96 4.87 -0.11 -0.47
N LEU A 97 4.46 0.93 0.24
CA LEU A 97 3.87 2.14 -0.32
C LEU A 97 4.86 3.28 -0.20
N SER A 98 5.20 3.90 -1.32
CA SER A 98 6.09 5.05 -1.37
C SER A 98 5.68 5.97 -2.52
N TYR A 99 5.60 7.26 -2.25
CA TYR A 99 5.29 8.25 -3.29
C TYR A 99 6.41 8.34 -4.33
N SER A 100 7.65 8.41 -3.87
CA SER A 100 8.82 8.56 -4.76
C SER A 100 9.44 7.21 -5.17
N GLY A 101 9.19 6.16 -4.41
CA GLY A 101 9.92 4.89 -4.53
C GLY A 101 11.34 4.95 -3.95
N GLU A 102 11.73 6.08 -3.38
CA GLU A 102 13.10 6.35 -2.91
C GLU A 102 13.14 6.87 -1.48
N THR A 103 12.10 6.61 -0.67
CA THR A 103 12.08 6.98 0.73
C THR A 103 13.20 6.25 1.47
N ASP A 104 14.11 7.00 2.11
CA ASP A 104 15.30 6.44 2.77
C ASP A 104 14.96 5.37 3.79
N GLU A 105 13.97 5.61 4.64
CA GLU A 105 13.54 4.66 5.66
C GLU A 105 13.09 3.34 5.04
N LEU A 106 12.41 3.40 3.91
CA LEU A 106 11.92 2.22 3.20
C LEU A 106 13.09 1.47 2.51
N ILE A 107 13.96 2.22 1.83
CA ILE A 107 15.11 1.65 1.13
C ILE A 107 16.06 0.95 2.11
N ASN A 108 16.30 1.56 3.26
CA ASN A 108 17.17 0.99 4.29
C ASN A 108 16.62 -0.30 4.90
N LEU A 109 15.31 -0.53 4.80
CA LEU A 109 14.65 -1.75 5.28
C LEU A 109 14.71 -2.90 4.29
N LEU A 110 14.71 -2.64 2.98
CA LEU A 110 14.58 -3.67 1.95
C LEU A 110 15.65 -4.76 2.02
N PRO A 111 16.93 -4.47 2.39
CA PRO A 111 17.93 -5.52 2.52
C PRO A 111 17.69 -6.50 3.67
N ALA A 112 16.89 -6.09 4.64
CA ALA A 112 16.57 -6.93 5.79
C ALA A 112 15.57 -8.01 5.44
#